data_f269e3f8dfd7452b4ed2a2d80daceda1
#
_entry.id   f269e3f8dfd7452b4ed2a2d80daceda1
#
_cell.length_a   1.000
_cell.length_b   1.000
_cell.length_c   1.000
_cell.angle_alpha   90.00
_cell.angle_beta   90.00
_cell.angle_gamma   90.00
#
_symmetry.space_group_name_H-M   'P 1'
#
loop_
_entity.id
_entity.type
_entity.pdbx_description
1 polymer ?
#
loop_
_entity_poly.entity_id
_entity_poly.type
_entity_poly.pdbx_seq_one_letter_code
_entity_poly.pdbx_strand_id
1 'polypeptide(L)'
;MREGRRTSRRRRLSVGAGLGRWRVVVTGAAVVALAVSGCADFSAQDEQRAAGPFSSNDNTFTPKSEPPPTSTPPQSPPSGPCIDPDPAVIATCLESTAGIAPGDESGQSTVVAERTTGKIITQQRYGPHRELGSVPVDSSGDGGLIDLAFSPTYSQDRLIYALITTPSDNRIVRLAPGDVAKPILVGIPKGATGNMGSMYFRSPTELIVATGNAGNPAAASDRSSLAGKILLVTALGSGANPPPKILASGMGSAVALCPNPATGALYVADQTATEDRLQAIEDAGPKVLWTWPDKPQIAGCAAAAGSIYVSTTRTQHIEAVNEPTRERPTITAPVVVLERRYGALGRMTALPNGLIQFATLNKERGRPTPNDDRVAIIQGGASGDNRA
;
A
#
# COMPACT_ATOMS: atom_id res chain seq x y z
N MET A 1 -4.47 -37.85 63.56
CA MET A 1 -3.69 -37.28 64.73
C MET A 1 -3.02 -36.01 64.25
N ARG A 2 -3.35 -34.86 64.95
CA ARG A 2 -2.71 -33.53 65.05
C ARG A 2 -2.57 -32.75 63.74
N GLU A 3 -3.41 -31.83 63.38
CA GLU A 3 -3.71 -30.48 63.95
C GLU A 3 -2.45 -29.59 64.14
N GLY A 4 -2.40 -28.50 63.39
CA GLY A 4 -1.43 -27.42 63.55
C GLY A 4 -1.92 -26.14 62.88
N ARG A 5 -2.89 -25.44 63.51
CA ARG A 5 -3.29 -24.05 63.21
C ARG A 5 -2.18 -23.09 63.66
N ARG A 6 -1.90 -22.02 62.91
CA ARG A 6 -1.49 -20.69 63.42
C ARG A 6 -1.77 -19.64 62.32
N THR A 7 -2.82 -18.89 62.43
CA THR A 7 -3.05 -17.52 62.95
C THR A 7 -2.22 -16.40 62.35
N SER A 8 -2.89 -15.64 61.56
CA SER A 8 -3.05 -14.17 61.36
C SER A 8 -1.99 -13.23 61.95
N ARG A 9 -1.56 -12.30 61.15
CA ARG A 9 -1.35 -10.89 61.57
C ARG A 9 -1.66 -9.91 60.45
N ARG A 10 -2.80 -9.25 60.57
CA ARG A 10 -3.10 -7.97 59.90
C ARG A 10 -2.21 -6.90 60.55
N ARG A 11 -1.51 -6.12 59.74
CA ARG A 11 -1.04 -4.78 60.17
C ARG A 11 -1.76 -3.75 59.30
N ARG A 12 -2.65 -3.02 59.98
CA ARG A 12 -3.11 -1.70 59.57
C ARG A 12 -2.04 -0.70 59.96
N LEU A 13 -1.70 0.24 59.08
CA LEU A 13 -1.08 1.51 59.41
C LEU A 13 -1.74 2.59 58.59
N SER A 14 -2.30 3.38 59.26
CA SER A 14 -2.93 4.68 59.39
C SER A 14 -2.43 5.75 58.44
N VAL A 15 -3.45 6.44 57.93
CA VAL A 15 -3.60 7.76 57.38
C VAL A 15 -2.66 8.80 57.99
N GLY A 16 -1.96 9.55 57.15
CA GLY A 16 -1.29 10.80 57.51
C GLY A 16 -1.63 11.85 56.43
N ALA A 17 -2.60 12.70 56.74
CA ALA A 17 -2.92 13.89 55.97
C ALA A 17 -1.87 14.97 56.27
N GLY A 18 -1.15 15.42 55.21
CA GLY A 18 -0.27 16.59 55.25
C GLY A 18 -0.74 17.65 54.26
N LEU A 19 -1.51 18.61 54.76
CA LEU A 19 -1.87 19.84 54.05
C LEU A 19 -0.65 20.78 54.04
N GLY A 20 0.05 20.82 52.92
CA GLY A 20 1.07 21.84 52.62
C GLY A 20 0.49 22.94 51.72
N ARG A 21 0.17 24.06 52.36
CA ARG A 21 -0.20 25.32 51.66
C ARG A 21 1.05 25.91 51.02
N TRP A 22 1.15 25.93 49.71
CA TRP A 22 2.13 26.73 49.00
C TRP A 22 1.45 27.98 48.46
N ARG A 23 1.99 29.13 48.90
CA ARG A 23 1.59 30.47 48.50
C ARG A 23 2.07 30.71 47.08
N VAL A 24 1.14 31.05 46.23
CA VAL A 24 1.43 31.58 44.88
C VAL A 24 1.87 33.03 45.06
N VAL A 25 3.10 33.32 44.69
CA VAL A 25 3.59 34.68 44.49
C VAL A 25 3.35 35.06 43.04
N VAL A 26 2.40 35.96 42.81
CA VAL A 26 2.14 36.57 41.52
C VAL A 26 3.12 37.75 41.38
N THR A 27 4.15 37.59 40.55
CA THR A 27 4.95 38.72 40.06
C THR A 27 4.42 39.11 38.67
N GLY A 28 3.80 40.27 38.62
CA GLY A 28 3.37 40.88 37.40
C GLY A 28 4.54 41.33 36.55
N ALA A 29 4.59 40.86 35.33
CA ALA A 29 5.40 41.45 34.27
C ALA A 29 4.46 42.07 33.23
N ALA A 30 4.48 43.41 33.19
CA ALA A 30 3.76 44.19 32.19
C ALA A 30 4.45 43.96 30.82
N VAL A 31 3.75 43.33 29.88
CA VAL A 31 4.15 43.27 28.47
C VAL A 31 3.52 44.45 27.76
N VAL A 32 4.36 45.40 27.37
CA VAL A 32 4.01 46.52 26.49
C VAL A 32 3.84 45.92 25.07
N ALA A 33 2.62 45.83 24.59
CA ALA A 33 2.31 45.49 23.22
C ALA A 33 2.51 46.74 22.35
N LEU A 34 3.60 46.79 21.59
CA LEU A 34 3.76 47.70 20.47
C LEU A 34 2.98 47.17 19.29
N ALA A 35 1.77 47.73 19.10
CA ALA A 35 1.03 47.56 17.87
C ALA A 35 1.67 48.42 16.78
N VAL A 36 2.43 47.79 15.88
CA VAL A 36 2.83 48.39 14.61
C VAL A 36 1.70 48.18 13.63
N SER A 37 0.77 49.15 13.55
CA SER A 37 -0.18 49.22 12.47
C SER A 37 0.52 49.81 11.24
N GLY A 38 1.04 48.92 10.38
CA GLY A 38 1.48 49.28 9.04
C GLY A 38 0.27 49.43 8.13
N CYS A 39 -0.33 50.61 8.05
CA CYS A 39 -1.17 50.99 6.94
C CYS A 39 -0.31 51.17 5.71
N ALA A 40 -0.41 50.26 4.75
CA ALA A 40 0.13 50.47 3.41
C ALA A 40 -0.79 51.52 2.74
N ASP A 41 -0.25 52.71 2.55
CA ASP A 41 -0.94 53.81 1.86
C ASP A 41 -0.79 53.56 0.34
N PHE A 42 -1.85 53.09 -0.30
CA PHE A 42 -1.95 52.86 -1.74
C PHE A 42 -2.50 54.08 -2.51
N SER A 43 -2.65 55.23 -1.88
CA SER A 43 -3.34 56.40 -2.47
C SER A 43 -2.48 57.28 -3.36
N ALA A 44 -1.18 57.03 -3.48
CA ALA A 44 -0.28 57.92 -4.23
C ALA A 44 0.13 57.49 -5.64
N GLN A 45 -0.29 56.33 -6.12
CA GLN A 45 0.07 55.83 -7.46
C GLN A 45 -1.07 55.71 -8.47
N ASP A 46 -2.31 55.84 -8.06
CA ASP A 46 -3.47 55.73 -8.97
C ASP A 46 -3.97 57.07 -9.53
N GLU A 47 -3.47 58.22 -9.04
CA GLU A 47 -3.90 59.55 -9.55
C GLU A 47 -3.16 60.02 -10.81
N GLN A 48 -2.17 59.26 -11.34
CA GLN A 48 -1.47 59.64 -12.58
C GLN A 48 -1.91 58.91 -13.85
N ARG A 49 -2.99 58.13 -13.77
CA ARG A 49 -3.66 57.59 -14.96
C ARG A 49 -5.12 58.09 -15.04
N ALA A 50 -5.26 59.39 -15.10
CA ALA A 50 -6.51 59.93 -15.58
C ALA A 50 -6.69 59.52 -17.05
N ALA A 51 -7.73 58.73 -17.30
CA ALA A 51 -8.19 58.44 -18.64
C ALA A 51 -8.44 59.75 -19.36
N GLY A 52 -7.70 60.03 -20.41
CA GLY A 52 -7.98 61.17 -21.28
C GLY A 52 -9.40 61.10 -21.86
N PRO A 53 -10.00 62.22 -22.27
CA PRO A 53 -11.35 62.23 -22.79
C PRO A 53 -11.50 61.32 -23.98
N PHE A 54 -12.47 60.44 -23.96
CA PHE A 54 -12.87 59.62 -25.11
C PHE A 54 -13.20 60.54 -26.29
N SER A 55 -12.36 60.58 -27.31
CA SER A 55 -12.69 61.17 -28.58
C SER A 55 -13.45 60.17 -29.40
N SER A 56 -14.69 60.51 -29.77
CA SER A 56 -15.66 59.62 -30.44
C SER A 56 -15.47 59.52 -31.96
N ASN A 57 -14.22 59.57 -32.46
CA ASN A 57 -13.99 59.44 -33.89
C ASN A 57 -12.76 58.54 -34.16
N ASP A 58 -12.96 57.23 -34.02
CA ASP A 58 -12.21 56.26 -34.79
C ASP A 58 -12.95 54.91 -34.78
N ASN A 59 -13.91 54.83 -35.67
CA ASN A 59 -14.61 53.59 -36.02
C ASN A 59 -13.77 52.78 -36.98
N THR A 60 -12.61 52.27 -36.54
CA THR A 60 -11.88 51.20 -37.24
C THR A 60 -11.25 50.25 -36.22
N PHE A 61 -12.13 49.55 -35.50
CA PHE A 61 -11.72 48.33 -34.85
C PHE A 61 -11.64 47.22 -35.96
N THR A 62 -10.50 47.12 -36.59
CA THR A 62 -10.10 45.88 -37.25
C THR A 62 -9.69 44.92 -36.16
N PRO A 63 -10.42 43.80 -35.92
CA PRO A 63 -9.91 42.81 -35.01
C PRO A 63 -8.61 42.27 -35.59
N LYS A 64 -7.49 42.57 -34.88
CA LYS A 64 -6.22 41.91 -35.16
C LYS A 64 -6.48 40.45 -34.87
N SER A 65 -6.61 39.63 -35.92
CA SER A 65 -6.68 38.20 -35.77
C SER A 65 -5.42 37.75 -35.06
N GLU A 66 -5.51 37.45 -33.75
CA GLU A 66 -4.49 36.68 -33.12
C GLU A 66 -4.38 35.38 -33.89
N PRO A 67 -3.18 34.97 -34.30
CA PRO A 67 -3.00 33.67 -34.90
C PRO A 67 -3.57 32.64 -33.91
N PRO A 68 -4.32 31.63 -34.34
CA PRO A 68 -4.82 30.60 -33.45
C PRO A 68 -3.64 30.06 -32.66
N PRO A 69 -3.83 29.77 -31.35
CA PRO A 69 -2.76 29.25 -30.53
C PRO A 69 -2.19 28.04 -31.27
N THR A 70 -0.90 28.15 -31.61
CA THR A 70 -0.18 27.07 -32.28
C THR A 70 -0.29 25.87 -31.34
N SER A 71 -1.17 24.92 -31.67
CA SER A 71 -1.26 23.68 -30.93
C SER A 71 0.12 23.03 -31.03
N THR A 72 0.87 23.07 -29.93
CA THR A 72 2.12 22.30 -29.84
C THR A 72 1.77 20.87 -30.22
N PRO A 73 2.41 20.28 -31.24
CA PRO A 73 2.14 18.88 -31.59
C PRO A 73 2.29 18.04 -30.32
N PRO A 74 1.43 17.04 -30.08
CA PRO A 74 1.59 16.16 -28.95
C PRO A 74 3.02 15.60 -29.01
N GLN A 75 3.82 15.89 -27.98
CA GLN A 75 5.17 15.35 -27.88
C GLN A 75 5.09 13.85 -27.92
N SER A 76 5.75 13.23 -28.89
CA SER A 76 5.90 11.79 -28.94
C SER A 76 6.51 11.31 -27.61
N PRO A 77 6.06 10.18 -27.06
CA PRO A 77 6.67 9.61 -25.88
C PRO A 77 8.20 9.51 -26.04
N PRO A 78 8.99 9.75 -25.01
CA PRO A 78 10.43 9.54 -25.09
C PRO A 78 10.72 8.11 -25.52
N SER A 79 11.80 7.88 -26.26
CA SER A 79 12.24 6.57 -26.71
C SER A 79 13.62 6.27 -26.15
N GLY A 80 13.88 5.01 -25.83
CA GLY A 80 15.18 4.56 -25.31
C GLY A 80 15.11 3.22 -24.60
N PRO A 81 16.23 2.68 -24.17
CA PRO A 81 16.23 1.48 -23.34
C PRO A 81 15.45 1.73 -22.04
N CYS A 82 14.65 0.74 -21.65
CA CYS A 82 13.79 0.81 -20.44
C CYS A 82 12.77 1.97 -20.45
N ILE A 83 12.35 2.40 -21.64
CA ILE A 83 11.23 3.30 -21.84
C ILE A 83 10.14 2.55 -22.59
N ASP A 84 8.99 2.34 -21.95
CA ASP A 84 7.84 1.70 -22.60
C ASP A 84 7.01 2.78 -23.33
N PRO A 85 6.66 2.56 -24.61
CA PRO A 85 5.84 3.49 -25.36
C PRO A 85 4.38 3.53 -24.87
N ASP A 86 3.94 2.52 -24.11
CA ASP A 86 2.60 2.49 -23.55
C ASP A 86 2.47 3.52 -22.40
N PRO A 87 1.60 4.55 -22.55
CA PRO A 87 1.45 5.59 -21.53
C PRO A 87 0.86 5.08 -20.21
N ALA A 88 0.30 3.87 -20.17
CA ALA A 88 -0.15 3.26 -18.95
C ALA A 88 1.01 2.67 -18.11
N VAL A 89 2.17 2.43 -18.71
CA VAL A 89 3.33 1.87 -18.02
C VAL A 89 4.08 2.97 -17.27
N ILE A 90 4.34 2.75 -15.97
CA ILE A 90 5.02 3.71 -15.08
C ILE A 90 6.40 3.24 -14.65
N ALA A 91 6.66 1.94 -14.67
CA ALA A 91 7.97 1.38 -14.39
C ALA A 91 8.27 0.22 -15.35
N THR A 92 9.53 0.08 -15.73
CA THR A 92 10.01 -0.91 -16.72
C THR A 92 11.35 -1.49 -16.32
N CYS A 93 11.78 -2.56 -16.98
CA CYS A 93 13.09 -3.20 -16.77
C CYS A 93 13.35 -3.58 -15.30
N LEU A 94 12.29 -3.87 -14.58
CA LEU A 94 12.39 -4.35 -13.21
C LEU A 94 12.86 -5.80 -13.23
N GLU A 95 13.56 -6.20 -12.18
CA GLU A 95 13.76 -7.62 -11.92
C GLU A 95 12.44 -8.23 -11.40
N SER A 96 12.44 -9.49 -11.04
CA SER A 96 11.25 -10.19 -10.57
C SER A 96 10.44 -9.38 -9.55
N THR A 97 9.31 -8.84 -9.97
CA THR A 97 8.47 -7.98 -9.12
C THR A 97 7.71 -8.78 -8.05
N ALA A 98 7.50 -8.18 -6.90
CA ALA A 98 6.66 -8.71 -5.82
C ALA A 98 5.73 -7.59 -5.30
N GLY A 99 5.82 -7.19 -4.02
CA GLY A 99 5.03 -6.09 -3.49
C GLY A 99 5.24 -4.78 -4.24
N ILE A 100 4.17 -4.02 -4.42
CA ILE A 100 4.20 -2.69 -5.01
C ILE A 100 3.45 -1.71 -4.11
N ALA A 101 3.90 -0.46 -4.11
CA ALA A 101 3.22 0.64 -3.45
C ALA A 101 3.25 1.90 -4.35
N PRO A 102 2.22 2.76 -4.30
CA PRO A 102 2.27 4.03 -5.00
C PRO A 102 3.45 4.88 -4.49
N GLY A 103 4.19 5.48 -5.40
CA GLY A 103 5.25 6.43 -5.05
C GLY A 103 4.74 7.86 -4.88
N ASP A 104 3.57 8.15 -5.43
CA ASP A 104 2.84 9.41 -5.31
C ASP A 104 1.33 9.20 -5.44
N GLU A 105 0.55 10.22 -5.10
CA GLU A 105 -0.92 10.18 -5.16
C GLU A 105 -1.48 10.26 -6.59
N SER A 106 -0.70 10.72 -7.55
CA SER A 106 -1.10 10.83 -8.96
C SER A 106 -1.00 9.51 -9.72
N GLY A 107 -0.26 8.52 -9.17
CA GLY A 107 0.03 7.25 -9.80
C GLY A 107 1.11 7.31 -10.88
N GLN A 108 1.86 8.44 -10.97
CA GLN A 108 2.93 8.60 -11.96
C GLN A 108 4.25 7.97 -11.50
N SER A 109 4.35 7.57 -10.25
CA SER A 109 5.48 6.82 -9.70
C SER A 109 5.05 5.61 -8.91
N THR A 110 5.96 4.65 -8.78
CA THR A 110 5.74 3.42 -8.03
C THR A 110 6.98 3.07 -7.23
N VAL A 111 6.77 2.28 -6.17
CA VAL A 111 7.84 1.61 -5.42
C VAL A 111 7.61 0.12 -5.51
N VAL A 112 8.64 -0.62 -5.85
CA VAL A 112 8.59 -2.04 -6.16
C VAL A 112 9.57 -2.80 -5.29
N ALA A 113 9.12 -3.89 -4.70
CA ALA A 113 9.96 -4.92 -4.11
C ALA A 113 10.44 -5.85 -5.23
N GLU A 114 11.72 -5.89 -5.49
CA GLU A 114 12.30 -6.89 -6.38
C GLU A 114 12.57 -8.18 -5.60
N ARG A 115 11.78 -9.20 -5.89
CA ARG A 115 11.71 -10.43 -5.11
C ARG A 115 13.05 -11.14 -4.97
N THR A 116 13.78 -11.28 -6.06
CA THR A 116 15.00 -12.10 -6.12
C THR A 116 16.24 -11.34 -5.70
N THR A 117 16.29 -10.03 -5.91
CA THR A 117 17.44 -9.18 -5.59
C THR A 117 17.40 -8.63 -4.17
N GLY A 118 16.21 -8.60 -3.55
CA GLY A 118 15.99 -7.97 -2.26
C GLY A 118 16.04 -6.44 -2.30
N LYS A 119 16.02 -5.84 -3.50
CA LYS A 119 16.04 -4.40 -3.69
C LYS A 119 14.64 -3.78 -3.62
N ILE A 120 14.58 -2.58 -3.09
CA ILE A 120 13.40 -1.73 -3.12
C ILE A 120 13.69 -0.59 -4.09
N ILE A 121 13.00 -0.61 -5.24
CA ILE A 121 13.23 0.31 -6.35
C ILE A 121 12.06 1.29 -6.43
N THR A 122 12.35 2.58 -6.61
CA THR A 122 11.35 3.56 -7.05
C THR A 122 11.64 3.99 -8.47
N GLN A 123 10.59 4.15 -9.24
CA GLN A 123 10.65 4.70 -10.59
C GLN A 123 9.45 5.60 -10.84
N GLN A 124 9.71 6.74 -11.46
CA GLN A 124 8.70 7.62 -12.02
C GLN A 124 8.58 7.31 -13.51
N ARG A 125 7.41 7.49 -14.10
CA ARG A 125 7.18 7.31 -15.53
C ARG A 125 8.26 8.00 -16.37
N TYR A 126 8.87 7.25 -17.27
CA TYR A 126 9.99 7.67 -18.12
C TYR A 126 11.27 8.05 -17.37
N GLY A 127 11.30 7.93 -16.05
CA GLY A 127 12.46 8.24 -15.23
C GLY A 127 13.37 7.02 -15.00
N PRO A 128 14.58 7.26 -14.48
CA PRO A 128 15.51 6.18 -14.12
C PRO A 128 15.04 5.45 -12.85
N HIS A 129 15.51 4.21 -12.68
CA HIS A 129 15.42 3.49 -11.44
C HIS A 129 16.23 4.18 -10.34
N ARG A 130 15.68 4.21 -9.13
CA ARG A 130 16.41 4.62 -7.93
C ARG A 130 16.18 3.59 -6.82
N GLU A 131 17.26 3.05 -6.29
CA GLU A 131 17.21 2.17 -5.14
C GLU A 131 16.93 2.98 -3.86
N LEU A 132 15.91 2.60 -3.12
CA LEU A 132 15.57 3.15 -1.81
C LEU A 132 16.23 2.39 -0.67
N GLY A 133 16.54 1.13 -0.89
CA GLY A 133 17.17 0.24 0.07
C GLY A 133 17.21 -1.19 -0.44
N SER A 134 17.89 -2.05 0.29
CA SER A 134 17.97 -3.48 0.00
C SER A 134 18.07 -4.30 1.28
N VAL A 135 17.66 -5.56 1.20
CA VAL A 135 17.75 -6.52 2.29
C VAL A 135 18.27 -7.86 1.74
N PRO A 136 19.12 -8.56 2.49
CA PRO A 136 19.51 -9.92 2.12
C PRO A 136 18.29 -10.85 2.23
N VAL A 137 18.04 -11.62 1.18
CA VAL A 137 16.91 -12.55 1.09
C VAL A 137 17.33 -13.91 0.60
N ASP A 138 16.57 -14.93 0.96
CA ASP A 138 16.61 -16.24 0.32
C ASP A 138 15.50 -16.32 -0.73
N SER A 139 15.87 -16.17 -1.99
CA SER A 139 14.94 -16.19 -3.13
C SER A 139 14.68 -17.59 -3.68
N SER A 140 15.06 -18.65 -2.96
CA SER A 140 14.76 -20.02 -3.37
C SER A 140 13.25 -20.27 -3.41
N GLY A 141 12.78 -21.04 -4.39
CA GLY A 141 11.36 -21.27 -4.62
C GLY A 141 10.61 -19.99 -4.92
N ASP A 142 9.55 -19.73 -4.16
CA ASP A 142 8.78 -18.49 -4.22
C ASP A 142 9.11 -17.49 -3.08
N GLY A 143 10.24 -17.72 -2.36
CA GLY A 143 10.76 -16.81 -1.34
C GLY A 143 11.43 -15.57 -1.92
N GLY A 144 11.94 -14.71 -1.04
CA GLY A 144 12.63 -13.48 -1.41
C GLY A 144 12.13 -12.25 -0.66
N LEU A 145 12.21 -11.07 -1.29
CA LEU A 145 11.52 -9.86 -0.83
C LEU A 145 10.07 -9.92 -1.33
N ILE A 146 9.15 -10.32 -0.45
CA ILE A 146 7.78 -10.70 -0.80
C ILE A 146 6.84 -9.51 -0.93
N ASP A 147 6.94 -8.57 0.04
CA ASP A 147 6.07 -7.39 0.07
C ASP A 147 6.71 -6.26 0.88
N LEU A 148 6.20 -5.04 0.70
CA LEU A 148 6.63 -3.86 1.42
C LEU A 148 5.45 -2.97 1.82
N ALA A 149 5.63 -2.21 2.90
CA ALA A 149 4.71 -1.15 3.31
C ALA A 149 5.51 0.03 3.87
N PHE A 150 5.13 1.24 3.48
CA PHE A 150 5.69 2.44 4.10
C PHE A 150 5.13 2.63 5.50
N SER A 151 5.97 3.15 6.41
CA SER A 151 5.47 3.68 7.67
C SER A 151 4.37 4.73 7.40
N PRO A 152 3.28 4.76 8.17
CA PRO A 152 2.29 5.83 8.06
C PRO A 152 2.86 7.24 8.30
N THR A 153 4.04 7.32 8.93
CA THR A 153 4.81 8.54 9.16
C THR A 153 6.08 8.61 8.31
N TYR A 154 6.08 7.96 7.14
CA TYR A 154 7.25 7.85 6.26
C TYR A 154 7.89 9.19 5.89
N SER A 155 7.11 10.25 5.75
CA SER A 155 7.64 11.60 5.51
C SER A 155 8.58 12.09 6.62
N GLN A 156 8.40 11.59 7.85
CA GLN A 156 9.16 11.95 9.03
C GLN A 156 10.26 10.93 9.36
N ASP A 157 9.91 9.63 9.39
CA ASP A 157 10.78 8.56 9.88
C ASP A 157 11.53 7.80 8.77
N ARG A 158 11.08 7.90 7.52
CA ARG A 158 11.62 7.20 6.36
C ARG A 158 11.69 5.67 6.51
N LEU A 159 10.85 5.10 7.36
CA LEU A 159 10.84 3.67 7.62
C LEU A 159 10.04 2.92 6.55
N ILE A 160 10.62 1.81 6.09
CA ILE A 160 9.96 0.82 5.23
C ILE A 160 9.90 -0.49 6.01
N TYR A 161 8.75 -1.13 5.98
CA TYR A 161 8.57 -2.49 6.48
C TYR A 161 8.58 -3.44 5.30
N ALA A 162 9.24 -4.58 5.45
CA ALA A 162 9.38 -5.58 4.40
C ALA A 162 9.07 -6.99 4.94
N LEU A 163 8.28 -7.74 4.19
CA LEU A 163 8.08 -9.17 4.39
C LEU A 163 9.11 -9.89 3.54
N ILE A 164 10.00 -10.63 4.18
CA ILE A 164 11.12 -11.29 3.51
C ILE A 164 11.20 -12.78 3.87
N THR A 165 11.81 -13.55 2.98
CA THR A 165 12.26 -14.92 3.25
C THR A 165 13.75 -14.91 3.58
N THR A 166 14.12 -15.58 4.65
CA THR A 166 15.52 -15.84 5.04
C THR A 166 15.84 -17.34 4.92
N PRO A 167 17.08 -17.78 5.10
CA PRO A 167 17.37 -19.22 5.13
C PRO A 167 16.55 -20.02 6.15
N SER A 168 16.12 -19.40 7.26
CA SER A 168 15.45 -20.09 8.38
C SER A 168 13.94 -19.92 8.41
N ASP A 169 13.39 -18.76 8.00
CA ASP A 169 11.99 -18.41 8.18
C ASP A 169 11.58 -17.30 7.20
N ASN A 170 10.27 -17.05 7.12
CA ASN A 170 9.75 -15.77 6.65
C ASN A 170 9.65 -14.82 7.84
N ARG A 171 9.89 -13.54 7.64
CA ARG A 171 9.85 -12.54 8.71
C ARG A 171 9.50 -11.14 8.21
N ILE A 172 9.07 -10.30 9.13
CA ILE A 172 8.92 -8.87 8.88
C ILE A 172 10.16 -8.17 9.44
N VAL A 173 10.74 -7.32 8.63
CA VAL A 173 11.84 -6.44 9.01
C VAL A 173 11.46 -4.98 8.80
N ARG A 174 12.11 -4.08 9.54
CA ARG A 174 12.03 -2.65 9.38
C ARG A 174 13.36 -2.12 8.87
N LEU A 175 13.31 -1.33 7.81
CA LEU A 175 14.46 -0.66 7.22
C LEU A 175 14.39 0.84 7.54
N ALA A 176 15.53 1.39 7.95
CA ALA A 176 15.76 2.83 8.03
C ALA A 176 16.89 3.21 7.06
N PRO A 177 16.93 4.43 6.52
CA PRO A 177 18.01 4.87 5.64
C PRO A 177 19.38 4.70 6.32
N GLY A 178 20.30 4.01 5.63
CA GLY A 178 21.67 3.80 6.11
C GLY A 178 21.84 2.83 7.29
N ASP A 179 20.76 2.15 7.73
CA ASP A 179 20.80 1.18 8.84
C ASP A 179 20.59 -0.26 8.31
N VAL A 180 20.97 -1.25 9.11
CA VAL A 180 20.65 -2.64 8.83
C VAL A 180 19.20 -2.94 9.11
N ALA A 181 18.59 -3.84 8.34
CA ALA A 181 17.21 -4.26 8.56
C ALA A 181 17.02 -4.89 9.95
N LYS A 182 16.04 -4.40 10.72
CA LYS A 182 15.75 -4.86 12.09
C LYS A 182 14.52 -5.74 12.10
N PRO A 183 14.57 -6.95 12.69
CA PRO A 183 13.42 -7.84 12.75
C PRO A 183 12.31 -7.26 13.64
N ILE A 184 11.07 -7.38 13.19
CA ILE A 184 9.84 -6.98 13.89
C ILE A 184 9.03 -8.21 14.28
N LEU A 185 8.84 -9.15 13.35
CA LEU A 185 8.19 -10.44 13.57
C LEU A 185 9.04 -11.52 12.90
N VAL A 186 9.41 -12.55 13.63
CA VAL A 186 10.20 -13.70 13.17
C VAL A 186 9.43 -15.00 13.34
N GLY A 187 9.92 -16.09 12.73
CA GLY A 187 9.37 -17.41 12.94
C GLY A 187 8.08 -17.69 12.15
N ILE A 188 7.77 -16.91 11.11
CA ILE A 188 6.73 -17.29 10.16
C ILE A 188 7.30 -18.48 9.35
N PRO A 189 6.62 -19.64 9.32
CA PRO A 189 7.13 -20.81 8.62
C PRO A 189 7.48 -20.54 7.16
N LYS A 190 8.61 -21.10 6.71
CA LYS A 190 9.09 -21.07 5.33
C LYS A 190 8.91 -22.45 4.70
N GLY A 191 8.55 -22.48 3.42
CA GLY A 191 8.50 -23.69 2.60
C GLY A 191 9.32 -23.56 1.32
N ALA A 192 9.42 -24.64 0.55
CA ALA A 192 9.92 -24.57 -0.82
C ALA A 192 8.96 -23.75 -1.71
N THR A 193 7.69 -23.70 -1.36
CA THR A 193 6.62 -22.88 -1.94
C THR A 193 5.68 -22.42 -0.84
N GLY A 194 4.77 -21.52 -1.16
CA GLY A 194 3.78 -21.04 -0.19
C GLY A 194 4.33 -19.97 0.76
N ASN A 195 5.33 -19.21 0.34
CA ASN A 195 5.90 -18.10 1.09
C ASN A 195 5.23 -16.76 0.78
N MET A 196 4.44 -16.71 -0.32
CA MET A 196 3.85 -15.46 -0.80
C MET A 196 2.78 -14.92 0.15
N GLY A 197 3.03 -13.75 0.67
CA GLY A 197 2.18 -13.02 1.59
C GLY A 197 2.04 -11.55 1.19
N SER A 198 1.31 -10.77 1.96
CA SER A 198 1.22 -9.32 1.76
C SER A 198 0.99 -8.59 3.08
N MET A 199 1.20 -7.27 3.08
CA MET A 199 1.00 -6.47 4.28
C MET A 199 0.58 -5.05 3.95
N TYR A 200 -0.16 -4.42 4.88
CA TYR A 200 -0.50 -3.00 4.83
C TYR A 200 -0.74 -2.45 6.23
N PHE A 201 -0.55 -1.16 6.41
CA PHE A 201 -0.92 -0.47 7.63
C PHE A 201 -2.41 -0.14 7.64
N ARG A 202 -3.17 -0.74 8.58
CA ARG A 202 -4.57 -0.39 8.84
C ARG A 202 -4.69 0.91 9.63
N SER A 203 -3.74 1.17 10.50
CA SER A 203 -3.60 2.40 11.29
C SER A 203 -2.11 2.65 11.60
N PRO A 204 -1.73 3.80 12.17
CA PRO A 204 -0.33 4.06 12.52
C PRO A 204 0.32 3.02 13.44
N THR A 205 -0.47 2.26 14.18
CA THR A 205 0.01 1.27 15.15
C THR A 205 -0.39 -0.17 14.81
N GLU A 206 -1.04 -0.41 13.67
CA GLU A 206 -1.58 -1.71 13.30
C GLU A 206 -1.14 -2.11 11.90
N LEU A 207 -0.23 -3.07 11.83
CA LEU A 207 0.19 -3.70 10.59
C LEU A 207 -0.57 -5.01 10.41
N ILE A 208 -1.34 -5.12 9.33
CA ILE A 208 -2.00 -6.37 8.91
C ILE A 208 -1.04 -7.10 7.99
N VAL A 209 -0.85 -8.39 8.24
CA VAL A 209 0.05 -9.25 7.49
C VAL A 209 -0.67 -10.53 7.10
N ALA A 210 -0.67 -10.84 5.83
CA ALA A 210 -1.08 -12.13 5.30
C ALA A 210 0.15 -13.00 5.07
N THR A 211 0.08 -14.25 5.46
CA THR A 211 1.16 -15.22 5.28
C THR A 211 0.69 -16.40 4.43
N GLY A 212 1.53 -16.86 3.53
CA GLY A 212 1.32 -18.12 2.82
C GLY A 212 1.42 -19.32 3.75
N ASN A 213 0.94 -20.48 3.31
CA ASN A 213 0.88 -21.70 4.12
C ASN A 213 2.19 -22.51 4.15
N ALA A 214 3.29 -21.97 3.63
CA ALA A 214 4.60 -22.63 3.56
C ALA A 214 4.57 -24.01 2.87
N GLY A 215 3.66 -24.22 1.91
CA GLY A 215 3.45 -25.49 1.24
C GLY A 215 2.79 -26.58 2.13
N ASN A 216 2.32 -26.21 3.31
CA ASN A 216 1.67 -27.11 4.27
C ASN A 216 0.26 -26.61 4.62
N PRO A 217 -0.79 -27.10 3.94
CA PRO A 217 -2.16 -26.69 4.23
C PRO A 217 -2.62 -26.99 5.67
N ALA A 218 -2.06 -28.02 6.33
CA ALA A 218 -2.41 -28.34 7.72
C ALA A 218 -1.93 -27.23 8.68
N ALA A 219 -0.76 -26.63 8.43
CA ALA A 219 -0.26 -25.51 9.23
C ALA A 219 -1.17 -24.27 9.14
N ALA A 220 -1.89 -24.09 8.03
CA ALA A 220 -2.84 -23.00 7.88
C ALA A 220 -4.03 -23.10 8.86
N SER A 221 -4.41 -24.29 9.28
CA SER A 221 -5.47 -24.54 10.28
C SER A 221 -4.94 -24.58 11.72
N ASP A 222 -3.65 -24.81 11.91
CA ASP A 222 -3.00 -24.87 13.23
C ASP A 222 -2.88 -23.48 13.84
N ARG A 223 -3.48 -23.25 15.02
CA ARG A 223 -3.44 -21.97 15.74
C ARG A 223 -2.06 -21.64 16.34
N SER A 224 -1.19 -22.61 16.48
CA SER A 224 0.20 -22.40 16.96
C SER A 224 1.15 -21.97 15.84
N SER A 225 0.75 -22.16 14.58
CA SER A 225 1.52 -21.79 13.39
C SER A 225 1.15 -20.41 12.88
N LEU A 226 2.15 -19.66 12.41
CA LEU A 226 1.95 -18.38 11.71
C LEU A 226 1.80 -18.55 10.19
N ALA A 227 1.83 -19.78 9.65
CA ALA A 227 1.61 -20.06 8.24
C ALA A 227 0.13 -20.05 7.89
N GLY A 228 -0.22 -19.48 6.74
CA GLY A 228 -1.60 -19.41 6.23
C GLY A 228 -2.55 -18.62 7.13
N LYS A 229 -2.12 -17.43 7.56
CA LYS A 229 -2.84 -16.57 8.51
C LYS A 229 -3.00 -15.14 7.99
N ILE A 230 -4.01 -14.48 8.54
CA ILE A 230 -4.07 -13.02 8.59
C ILE A 230 -3.74 -12.61 10.01
N LEU A 231 -2.67 -11.85 10.17
CA LEU A 231 -2.08 -11.44 11.44
C LEU A 231 -2.26 -9.95 11.68
N LEU A 232 -2.49 -9.56 12.94
CA LEU A 232 -2.40 -8.19 13.41
C LEU A 232 -1.13 -8.05 14.24
N VAL A 233 -0.19 -7.23 13.79
CA VAL A 233 1.05 -6.87 14.45
C VAL A 233 0.94 -5.45 14.97
N THR A 234 1.04 -5.27 16.29
CA THR A 234 0.93 -3.96 16.96
C THR A 234 2.24 -3.50 17.58
N ALA A 235 3.19 -4.42 17.79
CA ALA A 235 4.53 -4.09 18.25
C ALA A 235 5.45 -3.91 17.05
N LEU A 236 5.71 -2.66 16.68
CA LEU A 236 6.43 -2.26 15.47
C LEU A 236 7.88 -1.80 15.78
N GLY A 237 8.28 -1.88 17.03
CA GLY A 237 9.65 -1.62 17.48
C GLY A 237 10.58 -2.82 17.25
N SER A 238 11.90 -2.57 17.14
CA SER A 238 12.89 -3.64 17.14
C SER A 238 13.08 -4.19 18.56
N GLY A 239 13.10 -5.51 18.71
CA GLY A 239 13.29 -6.17 20.00
C GLY A 239 12.40 -7.39 20.17
N ALA A 240 12.27 -7.86 21.41
CA ALA A 240 11.35 -8.95 21.76
C ALA A 240 9.91 -8.42 21.74
N ASN A 241 9.19 -8.71 20.65
CA ASN A 241 7.81 -8.30 20.48
C ASN A 241 6.85 -9.42 20.93
N PRO A 242 5.66 -9.08 21.47
CA PRO A 242 4.63 -10.07 21.74
C PRO A 242 4.20 -10.77 20.43
N PRO A 243 3.67 -12.01 20.52
CA PRO A 243 3.16 -12.69 19.36
C PRO A 243 2.02 -11.89 18.71
N PRO A 244 1.87 -11.94 17.38
CA PRO A 244 0.80 -11.24 16.67
C PRO A 244 -0.56 -11.88 17.01
N LYS A 245 -1.63 -11.08 16.93
CA LYS A 245 -2.99 -11.61 17.02
C LYS A 245 -3.38 -12.25 15.69
N ILE A 246 -3.85 -13.48 15.70
CA ILE A 246 -4.42 -14.13 14.52
C ILE A 246 -5.86 -13.61 14.33
N LEU A 247 -6.10 -12.96 13.19
CA LEU A 247 -7.43 -12.48 12.79
C LEU A 247 -8.19 -13.54 11.98
N ALA A 248 -7.47 -14.27 11.10
CA ALA A 248 -8.06 -15.35 10.30
C ALA A 248 -7.02 -16.44 10.04
N SER A 249 -7.49 -17.64 9.75
CA SER A 249 -6.70 -18.85 9.45
C SER A 249 -7.19 -19.52 8.19
N GLY A 250 -6.41 -20.47 7.66
CA GLY A 250 -6.82 -21.25 6.49
C GLY A 250 -6.50 -20.58 5.16
N MET A 251 -5.55 -19.65 5.13
CA MET A 251 -5.07 -19.04 3.89
C MET A 251 -4.20 -20.02 3.10
N GLY A 252 -4.18 -19.86 1.78
CA GLY A 252 -3.48 -20.73 0.84
C GLY A 252 -1.99 -20.44 0.70
N SER A 253 -1.42 -20.84 -0.43
CA SER A 253 0.03 -20.73 -0.70
C SER A 253 0.49 -19.33 -1.11
N ALA A 254 -0.40 -18.55 -1.72
CA ALA A 254 -0.16 -17.16 -2.08
C ALA A 254 -1.35 -16.33 -1.66
N VAL A 255 -1.09 -15.24 -0.94
CA VAL A 255 -2.15 -14.43 -0.30
C VAL A 255 -1.91 -12.96 -0.61
N ALA A 256 -2.93 -12.29 -1.12
CA ALA A 256 -2.95 -10.86 -1.40
C ALA A 256 -4.03 -10.17 -0.57
N LEU A 257 -3.66 -9.11 0.14
CA LEU A 257 -4.58 -8.25 0.88
C LEU A 257 -5.12 -7.14 -0.03
N CYS A 258 -6.40 -6.88 0.04
CA CYS A 258 -7.11 -5.85 -0.71
C CYS A 258 -7.87 -4.95 0.27
N PRO A 259 -7.20 -4.06 0.99
CA PRO A 259 -7.87 -3.11 1.85
C PRO A 259 -8.68 -2.11 1.03
N ASN A 260 -9.88 -1.78 1.51
CA ASN A 260 -10.63 -0.63 1.01
C ASN A 260 -10.60 0.48 2.08
N PRO A 261 -9.77 1.52 1.90
CA PRO A 261 -9.64 2.58 2.89
C PRO A 261 -10.92 3.44 3.03
N ALA A 262 -11.79 3.46 2.02
CA ALA A 262 -13.02 4.23 2.06
C ALA A 262 -14.10 3.59 2.93
N THR A 263 -14.16 2.25 2.98
CA THR A 263 -15.16 1.50 3.74
C THR A 263 -14.60 0.84 4.99
N GLY A 264 -13.27 0.69 5.08
CA GLY A 264 -12.60 -0.11 6.10
C GLY A 264 -12.70 -1.62 5.89
N ALA A 265 -13.32 -2.07 4.80
CA ALA A 265 -13.43 -3.48 4.45
C ALA A 265 -12.05 -4.05 4.09
N LEU A 266 -11.83 -5.30 4.47
CA LEU A 266 -10.63 -6.05 4.09
C LEU A 266 -11.06 -7.28 3.28
N TYR A 267 -10.60 -7.32 2.04
CA TYR A 267 -10.71 -8.50 1.20
C TYR A 267 -9.37 -9.20 1.08
N VAL A 268 -9.42 -10.47 0.74
CA VAL A 268 -8.24 -11.32 0.58
C VAL A 268 -8.44 -12.21 -0.64
N ALA A 269 -7.48 -12.20 -1.54
CA ALA A 269 -7.38 -13.17 -2.62
C ALA A 269 -6.30 -14.19 -2.27
N ASP A 270 -6.59 -15.49 -2.35
CA ASP A 270 -5.65 -16.54 -2.01
C ASP A 270 -5.74 -17.76 -2.93
N GLN A 271 -4.61 -18.47 -3.06
CA GLN A 271 -4.48 -19.69 -3.83
C GLN A 271 -4.46 -20.89 -2.88
N THR A 272 -5.48 -21.74 -2.94
CA THR A 272 -5.49 -23.00 -2.19
C THR A 272 -5.02 -24.18 -3.06
N ALA A 273 -4.99 -25.37 -2.51
CA ALA A 273 -4.64 -26.57 -3.26
C ALA A 273 -5.67 -26.89 -4.35
N THR A 274 -6.96 -26.61 -4.12
CA THR A 274 -8.08 -27.00 -4.97
C THR A 274 -8.65 -25.88 -5.81
N GLU A 275 -8.56 -24.64 -5.35
CA GLU A 275 -9.19 -23.48 -5.98
C GLU A 275 -8.44 -22.19 -5.63
N ASP A 276 -8.64 -21.14 -6.39
CA ASP A 276 -8.31 -19.79 -6.00
C ASP A 276 -9.59 -19.12 -5.43
N ARG A 277 -9.44 -18.22 -4.45
CA ARG A 277 -10.59 -17.63 -3.74
C ARG A 277 -10.46 -16.13 -3.57
N LEU A 278 -11.61 -15.46 -3.55
CA LEU A 278 -11.78 -14.12 -3.01
C LEU A 278 -12.64 -14.19 -1.75
N GLN A 279 -12.19 -13.61 -0.67
CA GLN A 279 -12.83 -13.63 0.65
C GLN A 279 -12.94 -12.24 1.24
N ALA A 280 -13.96 -11.97 2.04
CA ALA A 280 -14.02 -10.86 2.98
C ALA A 280 -13.55 -11.33 4.36
N ILE A 281 -12.79 -10.50 5.07
CA ILE A 281 -12.41 -10.75 6.46
C ILE A 281 -13.37 -9.98 7.35
N GLU A 282 -14.31 -10.70 7.92
CA GLU A 282 -15.33 -10.19 8.83
C GLU A 282 -14.96 -10.54 10.30
N ASP A 283 -15.63 -9.94 11.29
CA ASP A 283 -15.39 -10.25 12.71
C ASP A 283 -15.63 -11.73 13.04
N ALA A 284 -16.56 -12.37 12.33
CA ALA A 284 -16.84 -13.80 12.46
C ALA A 284 -15.79 -14.71 11.77
N GLY A 285 -14.86 -14.14 11.04
CA GLY A 285 -13.83 -14.84 10.27
C GLY A 285 -13.93 -14.62 8.76
N PRO A 286 -13.16 -15.38 7.96
CA PRO A 286 -13.16 -15.24 6.52
C PRO A 286 -14.49 -15.76 5.92
N LYS A 287 -15.09 -14.96 5.04
CA LYS A 287 -16.29 -15.26 4.27
C LYS A 287 -15.94 -15.34 2.80
N VAL A 288 -16.07 -16.50 2.19
CA VAL A 288 -15.83 -16.67 0.75
C VAL A 288 -16.88 -15.89 -0.04
N LEU A 289 -16.41 -15.02 -0.93
CA LEU A 289 -17.23 -14.26 -1.86
C LEU A 289 -17.29 -14.93 -3.23
N TRP A 290 -16.16 -15.44 -3.72
CA TRP A 290 -16.04 -16.11 -5.01
C TRP A 290 -14.94 -17.16 -4.99
N THR A 291 -15.08 -18.20 -5.84
CA THR A 291 -14.06 -19.22 -6.06
C THR A 291 -13.82 -19.44 -7.55
N TRP A 292 -12.56 -19.74 -7.89
CA TRP A 292 -12.13 -20.12 -9.23
C TRP A 292 -11.57 -21.56 -9.18
N PRO A 293 -12.41 -22.59 -9.50
CA PRO A 293 -11.97 -23.98 -9.52
C PRO A 293 -10.91 -24.30 -10.58
N ASP A 294 -10.89 -23.51 -11.65
CA ASP A 294 -9.89 -23.61 -12.74
C ASP A 294 -8.53 -23.04 -12.38
N LYS A 295 -8.39 -22.37 -11.21
CA LYS A 295 -7.13 -21.84 -10.66
C LYS A 295 -6.40 -20.94 -11.63
N PRO A 296 -6.88 -19.72 -11.90
CA PRO A 296 -6.22 -18.75 -12.77
C PRO A 296 -4.88 -18.24 -12.22
N GLN A 297 -4.48 -18.66 -11.00
CA GLN A 297 -3.34 -18.21 -10.23
C GLN A 297 -3.45 -16.73 -9.88
N ILE A 298 -4.38 -16.45 -8.98
CA ILE A 298 -4.58 -15.10 -8.46
C ILE A 298 -3.31 -14.63 -7.74
N ALA A 299 -2.74 -13.48 -8.17
CA ALA A 299 -1.48 -12.98 -7.63
C ALA A 299 -1.62 -11.64 -6.90
N GLY A 300 -2.65 -10.87 -7.18
CA GLY A 300 -2.89 -9.59 -6.55
C GLY A 300 -4.37 -9.24 -6.54
N CYS A 301 -4.73 -8.30 -5.69
CA CYS A 301 -6.04 -7.67 -5.72
C CYS A 301 -5.98 -6.22 -5.19
N ALA A 302 -6.98 -5.44 -5.56
CA ALA A 302 -7.16 -4.06 -5.13
C ALA A 302 -8.65 -3.73 -5.05
N ALA A 303 -9.07 -2.97 -4.04
CA ALA A 303 -10.43 -2.49 -3.90
C ALA A 303 -10.49 -1.00 -4.18
N ALA A 304 -11.26 -0.59 -5.19
CA ALA A 304 -11.41 0.80 -5.60
C ALA A 304 -12.76 1.03 -6.29
N ALA A 305 -13.32 2.21 -6.14
CA ALA A 305 -14.51 2.67 -6.85
C ALA A 305 -15.71 1.68 -6.81
N GLY A 306 -15.93 1.02 -5.66
CA GLY A 306 -17.03 0.07 -5.47
C GLY A 306 -16.84 -1.28 -6.14
N SER A 307 -15.62 -1.61 -6.54
CA SER A 307 -15.25 -2.88 -7.16
C SER A 307 -13.98 -3.45 -6.54
N ILE A 308 -13.85 -4.77 -6.59
CA ILE A 308 -12.64 -5.50 -6.22
C ILE A 308 -12.05 -6.06 -7.52
N TYR A 309 -10.80 -5.73 -7.78
CA TYR A 309 -10.04 -6.15 -8.95
C TYR A 309 -9.10 -7.27 -8.54
N VAL A 310 -8.97 -8.28 -9.37
CA VAL A 310 -8.13 -9.46 -9.13
C VAL A 310 -7.26 -9.69 -10.36
N SER A 311 -5.95 -9.73 -10.17
CA SER A 311 -4.98 -10.06 -11.23
C SER A 311 -4.68 -11.54 -11.25
N THR A 312 -4.46 -12.09 -12.42
CA THR A 312 -4.17 -13.50 -12.62
C THR A 312 -2.88 -13.71 -13.40
N THR A 313 -2.04 -14.62 -12.92
CA THR A 313 -0.75 -14.92 -13.55
C THR A 313 -0.91 -15.88 -14.74
N ARG A 314 -1.66 -16.98 -14.56
CA ARG A 314 -1.80 -18.03 -15.57
C ARG A 314 -2.69 -17.60 -16.73
N THR A 315 -3.82 -16.97 -16.45
CA THR A 315 -4.79 -16.54 -17.49
C THR A 315 -4.50 -15.15 -18.02
N GLN A 316 -3.60 -14.37 -17.38
CA GLN A 316 -3.04 -13.11 -17.85
C GLN A 316 -4.12 -12.02 -18.03
N HIS A 317 -5.03 -11.91 -17.09
CA HIS A 317 -6.07 -10.89 -17.10
C HIS A 317 -6.32 -10.27 -15.71
N ILE A 318 -7.02 -9.15 -15.70
CA ILE A 318 -7.62 -8.57 -14.52
C ILE A 318 -9.11 -8.78 -14.61
N GLU A 319 -9.69 -9.35 -13.56
CA GLU A 319 -11.12 -9.47 -13.37
C GLU A 319 -11.61 -8.46 -12.34
N ALA A 320 -12.82 -7.95 -12.53
CA ALA A 320 -13.51 -7.08 -11.59
C ALA A 320 -14.80 -7.74 -11.10
N VAL A 321 -15.06 -7.62 -9.81
CA VAL A 321 -16.34 -7.95 -9.18
C VAL A 321 -16.86 -6.73 -8.44
N ASN A 322 -18.18 -6.56 -8.36
CA ASN A 322 -18.73 -5.50 -7.51
C ASN A 322 -18.44 -5.76 -6.04
N GLU A 323 -18.13 -4.72 -5.30
CA GLU A 323 -17.99 -4.81 -3.85
C GLU A 323 -19.36 -5.10 -3.20
N PRO A 324 -19.43 -6.04 -2.22
CA PRO A 324 -20.70 -6.29 -1.51
C PRO A 324 -21.08 -5.07 -0.67
N THR A 325 -22.36 -4.72 -0.68
CA THR A 325 -22.94 -3.66 0.14
C THR A 325 -24.05 -4.22 1.02
N ARG A 326 -24.59 -3.41 1.92
CA ARG A 326 -25.75 -3.85 2.73
C ARG A 326 -26.97 -4.16 1.88
N GLU A 327 -27.18 -3.40 0.79
CA GLU A 327 -28.29 -3.62 -0.14
C GLU A 327 -28.02 -4.77 -1.12
N ARG A 328 -26.77 -5.02 -1.43
CA ARG A 328 -26.30 -6.10 -2.32
C ARG A 328 -25.20 -6.90 -1.63
N PRO A 329 -25.56 -7.83 -0.72
CA PRO A 329 -24.59 -8.57 0.09
C PRO A 329 -23.83 -9.65 -0.68
N THR A 330 -24.20 -9.91 -1.94
CA THR A 330 -23.56 -10.87 -2.84
C THR A 330 -22.84 -10.17 -3.96
N ILE A 331 -21.76 -10.79 -4.45
CA ILE A 331 -21.05 -10.29 -5.63
C ILE A 331 -21.65 -10.90 -6.91
N THR A 332 -21.45 -10.22 -8.03
CA THR A 332 -21.73 -10.76 -9.36
C THR A 332 -20.58 -11.62 -9.86
N ALA A 333 -20.80 -12.39 -10.91
CA ALA A 333 -19.73 -13.11 -11.59
C ALA A 333 -18.63 -12.11 -12.03
N PRO A 334 -17.33 -12.50 -11.92
CA PRO A 334 -16.22 -11.67 -12.37
C PRO A 334 -16.34 -11.30 -13.84
N VAL A 335 -15.96 -10.07 -14.16
CA VAL A 335 -15.89 -9.55 -15.54
C VAL A 335 -14.44 -9.23 -15.87
N VAL A 336 -13.95 -9.70 -17.00
CA VAL A 336 -12.60 -9.38 -17.49
C VAL A 336 -12.55 -7.91 -17.94
N VAL A 337 -11.67 -7.12 -17.33
CA VAL A 337 -11.46 -5.69 -17.62
C VAL A 337 -10.15 -5.41 -18.34
N LEU A 338 -9.20 -6.33 -18.24
CA LEU A 338 -7.94 -6.30 -18.98
C LEU A 338 -7.56 -7.73 -19.36
N GLU A 339 -7.22 -7.99 -20.62
CA GLU A 339 -6.86 -9.32 -21.09
C GLU A 339 -5.57 -9.31 -21.90
N ARG A 340 -4.60 -10.16 -21.50
CA ARG A 340 -3.36 -10.54 -22.23
C ARG A 340 -2.45 -9.39 -22.73
N ARG A 341 -2.75 -8.14 -22.39
CA ARG A 341 -1.98 -6.98 -22.86
C ARG A 341 -0.57 -6.93 -22.27
N TYR A 342 -0.40 -7.36 -21.02
CA TYR A 342 0.86 -7.23 -20.28
C TYR A 342 1.48 -8.57 -19.88
N GLY A 343 0.89 -9.69 -20.27
CA GLY A 343 1.36 -11.04 -19.92
C GLY A 343 0.96 -11.47 -18.51
N ALA A 344 1.84 -12.22 -17.84
CA ALA A 344 1.62 -12.72 -16.49
C ALA A 344 1.54 -11.55 -15.48
N LEU A 345 0.42 -11.46 -14.75
CA LEU A 345 0.18 -10.36 -13.82
C LEU A 345 0.48 -10.77 -12.39
N GLY A 346 0.94 -9.81 -11.60
CA GLY A 346 1.35 -9.94 -10.20
C GLY A 346 0.53 -9.07 -9.25
N ARG A 347 1.20 -8.44 -8.29
CA ARG A 347 0.58 -7.60 -7.25
C ARG A 347 -0.18 -6.42 -7.83
N MET A 348 -1.20 -6.00 -7.06
CA MET A 348 -2.00 -4.81 -7.33
C MET A 348 -2.09 -3.93 -6.09
N THR A 349 -2.26 -2.64 -6.31
CA THR A 349 -2.55 -1.66 -5.26
C THR A 349 -3.46 -0.57 -5.79
N ALA A 350 -4.41 -0.12 -4.97
CA ALA A 350 -5.32 0.97 -5.30
C ALA A 350 -4.76 2.30 -4.80
N LEU A 351 -5.01 3.37 -5.56
CA LEU A 351 -4.73 4.74 -5.17
C LEU A 351 -6.02 5.46 -4.72
N PRO A 352 -5.91 6.51 -3.91
CA PRO A 352 -7.08 7.28 -3.45
C PRO A 352 -7.92 7.88 -4.59
N ASN A 353 -7.30 8.19 -5.72
CA ASN A 353 -7.97 8.74 -6.92
C ASN A 353 -8.70 7.68 -7.77
N GLY A 354 -8.75 6.42 -7.32
CA GLY A 354 -9.38 5.32 -8.01
C GLY A 354 -8.53 4.65 -9.09
N LEU A 355 -7.31 5.11 -9.33
CA LEU A 355 -6.35 4.39 -10.16
C LEU A 355 -5.88 3.11 -9.46
N ILE A 356 -5.49 2.12 -10.23
CA ILE A 356 -4.95 0.85 -9.75
C ILE A 356 -3.62 0.62 -10.45
N GLN A 357 -2.56 0.44 -9.67
CA GLN A 357 -1.29 -0.04 -10.18
C GLN A 357 -1.26 -1.57 -10.11
N PHE A 358 -0.66 -2.19 -11.11
CA PHE A 358 -0.41 -3.63 -11.13
C PHE A 358 0.97 -3.94 -11.72
N ALA A 359 1.60 -4.98 -11.20
CA ALA A 359 2.90 -5.45 -11.65
C ALA A 359 2.78 -6.63 -12.62
N THR A 360 3.80 -6.85 -13.44
CA THR A 360 3.95 -8.07 -14.27
C THR A 360 4.96 -9.02 -13.66
N LEU A 361 4.86 -10.31 -14.01
CA LEU A 361 5.75 -11.40 -13.59
C LEU A 361 6.29 -12.15 -14.81
N ASN A 362 6.53 -11.45 -15.91
CA ASN A 362 6.87 -12.09 -17.19
C ASN A 362 8.23 -12.77 -17.16
N LYS A 363 9.20 -12.24 -16.41
CA LYS A 363 10.53 -12.86 -16.25
C LYS A 363 10.46 -14.20 -15.52
N GLU A 364 9.48 -14.40 -14.63
CA GLU A 364 9.35 -15.64 -13.86
C GLU A 364 8.25 -16.58 -14.39
N ARG A 365 7.15 -16.05 -14.84
CA ARG A 365 5.90 -16.78 -15.09
C ARG A 365 5.33 -16.57 -16.48
N GLY A 366 5.98 -15.75 -17.30
CA GLY A 366 5.49 -15.36 -18.63
C GLY A 366 6.53 -15.51 -19.71
N ARG A 367 6.38 -14.66 -20.72
CA ARG A 367 7.33 -14.48 -21.82
C ARG A 367 7.82 -13.05 -21.79
N PRO A 368 9.03 -12.79 -21.24
CA PRO A 368 9.50 -11.43 -21.05
C PRO A 368 9.79 -10.75 -22.40
N THR A 369 9.47 -9.47 -22.45
CA THR A 369 9.90 -8.51 -23.48
C THR A 369 11.10 -7.73 -22.96
N PRO A 370 11.82 -6.95 -23.78
CA PRO A 370 12.96 -6.16 -23.32
C PRO A 370 12.64 -5.16 -22.20
N ASN A 371 11.37 -4.73 -22.08
CA ASN A 371 10.94 -3.77 -21.05
C ASN A 371 10.38 -4.43 -19.77
N ASP A 372 10.28 -5.77 -19.72
CA ASP A 372 9.76 -6.47 -18.55
C ASP A 372 10.82 -6.58 -17.42
N ASP A 373 10.43 -6.74 -16.16
CA ASP A 373 9.05 -6.66 -15.69
C ASP A 373 8.63 -5.19 -15.54
N ARG A 374 7.30 -4.98 -15.49
CA ARG A 374 6.71 -3.64 -15.55
C ARG A 374 5.73 -3.41 -14.42
N VAL A 375 5.47 -2.13 -14.11
CA VAL A 375 4.28 -1.70 -13.39
C VAL A 375 3.48 -0.80 -14.30
N ALA A 376 2.18 -1.07 -14.42
CA ALA A 376 1.26 -0.28 -15.21
C ALA A 376 0.04 0.14 -14.38
N ILE A 377 -0.77 1.07 -14.92
CA ILE A 377 -1.99 1.57 -14.28
C ILE A 377 -3.22 1.27 -15.14
N ILE A 378 -4.34 1.06 -14.46
CA ILE A 378 -5.68 1.10 -15.05
C ILE A 378 -6.57 2.03 -14.25
N GLN A 379 -7.62 2.56 -14.88
CA GLN A 379 -8.66 3.29 -14.18
C GLN A 379 -9.60 2.28 -13.49
N GLY A 380 -9.77 2.43 -12.18
CA GLY A 380 -10.83 1.74 -11.44
C GLY A 380 -12.19 2.39 -11.76
N GLY A 381 -13.21 1.57 -11.93
CA GLY A 381 -14.58 1.98 -12.23
C GLY A 381 -15.26 0.91 -13.07
N ALA A 382 -16.43 0.46 -12.65
CA ALA A 382 -17.23 -0.49 -13.41
C ALA A 382 -17.95 0.24 -14.54
N SER A 383 -17.26 0.49 -15.65
CA SER A 383 -17.93 0.81 -16.91
C SER A 383 -17.33 -0.03 -18.01
N GLY A 384 -18.15 -0.86 -18.62
CA GLY A 384 -17.80 -1.74 -19.74
C GLY A 384 -17.47 -1.01 -21.04
N ASP A 385 -16.92 0.21 -20.98
CA ASP A 385 -16.61 1.03 -22.16
C ASP A 385 -15.11 1.21 -22.44
N ASN A 386 -14.23 0.58 -21.67
CA ASN A 386 -12.79 0.59 -22.00
C ASN A 386 -12.42 -0.61 -22.87
N ARG A 387 -13.09 -0.77 -24.01
CA ARG A 387 -12.54 -1.48 -25.18
C ARG A 387 -11.70 -0.48 -25.97
N ALA A 388 -10.43 -0.36 -25.63
CA ALA A 388 -9.43 0.30 -26.47
C ALA A 388 -8.47 -0.74 -27.04
#